data_6292bceabec883faccf787e5501a8e2d
#
_entry.id   6292bceabec883faccf787e5501a8e2d
#
_cell.length_a   1.000
_cell.length_b   1.000
_cell.length_c   1.000
_cell.angle_alpha   90.00
_cell.angle_beta   90.00
_cell.angle_gamma   90.00
#
_symmetry.space_group_name_H-M   'P 1'
#
loop_
_entity.id
_entity.type
_entity.pdbx_description
1 polymer ?
#
loop_
_entity_poly.entity_id
_entity_poly.type
_entity_poly.pdbx_seq_one_letter_code
_entity_poly.pdbx_strand_id
1 'polypeptide(L)'
;MSVDGAHGDDDDATQREIVRRAYASTAMNAGSCCATPALARVKIGYTPEEQRFVGSSDLGVGCGAPTSFANLKPGESVLDLGCGAGVDVFLAARKVRGTNGRRGRALGVDMTSAMLDRARARAREMTLDGVDVEFRLGELESLPVESSSVDVVVSNCVINLCSDKRAALREAFRALRPGGRLCVADVVSRGKELPPALKTNEALAC
;
A
#
# COMPACT_ATOMS: atom_id res chain seq x y z
N MET A 1 28.19 -30.85 -4.38
CA MET A 1 28.30 -30.08 -3.12
C MET A 1 27.93 -28.66 -3.49
N SER A 2 26.62 -28.30 -3.27
CA SER A 2 26.09 -26.95 -3.52
C SER A 2 26.16 -26.19 -2.21
N VAL A 3 26.86 -25.10 -2.21
CA VAL A 3 26.89 -24.11 -1.11
C VAL A 3 26.30 -22.78 -1.62
N ASP A 4 25.00 -22.79 -1.94
CA ASP A 4 24.29 -21.61 -2.44
C ASP A 4 22.95 -21.48 -1.68
N GLY A 5 23.00 -21.04 -0.41
CA GLY A 5 21.77 -20.89 0.39
C GLY A 5 21.84 -19.84 1.50
N ALA A 6 23.01 -19.30 1.82
CA ALA A 6 23.17 -18.49 3.04
C ALA A 6 23.33 -16.96 2.80
N HIS A 7 23.44 -16.48 1.57
CA HIS A 7 23.63 -15.05 1.28
C HIS A 7 22.33 -14.28 0.99
N GLY A 8 21.22 -14.98 0.66
CA GLY A 8 19.96 -14.32 0.31
C GLY A 8 19.19 -13.76 1.51
N ASP A 9 19.16 -14.46 2.63
CA ASP A 9 18.29 -14.12 3.76
C ASP A 9 18.77 -12.87 4.54
N ASP A 10 20.09 -12.68 4.66
CA ASP A 10 20.66 -11.51 5.34
C ASP A 10 20.49 -10.21 4.52
N ASP A 11 20.61 -10.29 3.20
CA ASP A 11 20.42 -9.15 2.30
C ASP A 11 18.95 -8.71 2.27
N ASP A 12 18.02 -9.65 2.28
CA ASP A 12 16.56 -9.41 2.30
C ASP A 12 16.11 -8.76 3.61
N ALA A 13 16.62 -9.21 4.76
CA ALA A 13 16.35 -8.62 6.06
C ALA A 13 16.89 -7.18 6.14
N THR A 14 18.07 -6.94 5.56
CA THR A 14 18.72 -5.62 5.51
C THR A 14 17.91 -4.65 4.65
N GLN A 15 17.45 -5.07 3.46
CA GLN A 15 16.62 -4.24 2.58
C GLN A 15 15.30 -3.84 3.26
N ARG A 16 14.61 -4.79 3.87
CA ARG A 16 13.35 -4.51 4.59
C ARG A 16 13.54 -3.50 5.72
N GLU A 17 14.63 -3.61 6.48
CA GLU A 17 14.92 -2.68 7.58
C GLU A 17 15.23 -1.27 7.07
N ILE A 18 15.96 -1.11 5.97
CA ILE A 18 16.23 0.18 5.35
C ILE A 18 14.92 0.84 4.90
N VAL A 19 14.07 0.11 4.19
CA VAL A 19 12.75 0.60 3.77
C VAL A 19 11.90 0.98 5.00
N ARG A 20 11.83 0.13 6.02
CA ARG A 20 11.07 0.40 7.26
C ARG A 20 11.53 1.69 7.94
N ARG A 21 12.84 1.92 8.06
CA ARG A 21 13.40 3.14 8.67
C ARG A 21 13.10 4.39 7.85
N ALA A 22 13.23 4.33 6.53
CA ALA A 22 12.93 5.44 5.63
C ALA A 22 11.46 5.87 5.76
N TYR A 23 10.53 4.90 5.73
CA TYR A 23 9.10 5.19 5.86
C TYR A 23 8.69 5.58 7.29
N ALA A 24 9.35 5.05 8.33
CA ALA A 24 9.15 5.53 9.70
C ALA A 24 9.58 7.01 9.84
N SER A 25 10.71 7.40 9.25
CA SER A 25 11.13 8.80 9.19
C SER A 25 10.12 9.68 8.45
N THR A 26 9.62 9.22 7.30
CA THR A 26 8.57 9.91 6.53
C THR A 26 7.29 10.09 7.35
N ALA A 27 6.90 9.07 8.12
CA ALA A 27 5.74 9.15 9.00
C ALA A 27 5.91 10.21 10.10
N MET A 28 7.12 10.42 10.63
CA MET A 28 7.38 11.40 11.69
C MET A 28 7.57 12.83 11.18
N ASN A 29 8.18 12.98 10.02
CA ASN A 29 8.66 14.27 9.51
C ASN A 29 7.92 14.70 8.25
N ALA A 30 6.63 14.75 8.17
CA ALA A 30 5.80 15.16 7.03
C ALA A 30 6.57 15.93 5.90
N GLY A 31 7.44 15.24 5.17
CA GLY A 31 8.33 15.83 4.16
C GLY A 31 9.45 14.85 3.79
N SER A 32 9.11 13.79 3.05
CA SER A 32 10.10 12.85 2.49
C SER A 32 10.86 13.50 1.33
N CYS A 33 12.11 13.09 1.09
CA CYS A 33 12.87 13.40 -0.12
C CYS A 33 12.12 13.00 -1.40
N CYS A 34 11.19 12.04 -1.31
CA CYS A 34 10.36 11.53 -2.39
C CYS A 34 8.95 12.12 -2.43
N ALA A 35 8.63 13.10 -1.56
CA ALA A 35 7.31 13.71 -1.51
C ALA A 35 6.96 14.41 -2.83
N THR A 36 5.96 13.90 -3.52
CA THR A 36 5.47 14.47 -4.77
C THR A 36 4.72 15.78 -4.49
N PRO A 37 5.05 16.91 -5.14
CA PRO A 37 4.30 18.15 -4.97
C PRO A 37 2.79 17.95 -5.26
N ALA A 38 1.93 18.71 -4.57
CA ALA A 38 0.47 18.58 -4.67
C ALA A 38 -0.06 18.60 -6.12
N LEU A 39 0.51 19.48 -6.98
CA LEU A 39 0.15 19.55 -8.40
C LEU A 39 0.53 18.29 -9.20
N ALA A 40 1.61 17.60 -8.81
CA ALA A 40 2.02 16.37 -9.46
C ALA A 40 1.13 15.18 -9.05
N ARG A 41 0.53 15.20 -7.85
CA ARG A 41 -0.41 14.18 -7.37
C ARG A 41 -1.69 14.13 -8.19
N VAL A 42 -2.18 15.25 -8.66
CA VAL A 42 -3.30 15.29 -9.63
C VAL A 42 -2.92 14.57 -10.92
N LYS A 43 -1.65 14.69 -11.36
CA LYS A 43 -1.16 14.00 -12.56
C LYS A 43 -1.05 12.47 -12.39
N ILE A 44 -0.88 11.98 -11.16
CA ILE A 44 -0.85 10.53 -10.87
C ILE A 44 -2.23 9.93 -10.59
N GLY A 45 -3.31 10.75 -10.68
CA GLY A 45 -4.68 10.25 -10.74
C GLY A 45 -5.58 10.55 -9.55
N TYR A 46 -5.08 11.15 -8.47
CA TYR A 46 -5.94 11.62 -7.38
C TYR A 46 -6.57 12.97 -7.73
N THR A 47 -7.88 13.08 -7.55
CA THR A 47 -8.60 14.34 -7.71
C THR A 47 -8.33 15.31 -6.55
N PRO A 48 -8.50 16.64 -6.76
CA PRO A 48 -8.40 17.60 -5.65
C PRO A 48 -9.38 17.33 -4.51
N GLU A 49 -10.54 16.74 -4.79
CA GLU A 49 -11.52 16.33 -3.79
C GLU A 49 -10.99 15.13 -2.96
N GLU A 50 -10.43 14.10 -3.60
CA GLU A 50 -9.82 12.96 -2.94
C GLU A 50 -8.65 13.38 -2.05
N GLN A 51 -7.79 14.28 -2.52
CA GLN A 51 -6.70 14.84 -1.71
C GLN A 51 -7.20 15.58 -0.46
N ARG A 52 -8.24 16.41 -0.59
CA ARG A 52 -8.85 17.06 0.58
C ARG A 52 -9.47 16.06 1.54
N PHE A 53 -10.10 15.01 1.02
CA PHE A 53 -10.74 13.98 1.84
C PHE A 53 -9.73 13.19 2.67
N VAL A 54 -8.62 12.75 2.09
CA VAL A 54 -7.58 12.01 2.82
C VAL A 54 -6.76 12.90 3.76
N GLY A 55 -6.60 14.18 3.43
CA GLY A 55 -5.98 15.18 4.28
C GLY A 55 -4.56 14.82 4.74
N SER A 56 -4.34 14.71 6.06
CA SER A 56 -3.02 14.43 6.68
C SER A 56 -2.47 13.02 6.39
N SER A 57 -3.26 12.13 5.80
CA SER A 57 -2.76 10.82 5.35
C SER A 57 -1.93 10.93 4.08
N ASP A 58 -2.12 11.99 3.29
CA ASP A 58 -1.36 12.18 2.07
C ASP A 58 0.04 12.74 2.38
N LEU A 59 1.02 11.85 2.43
CA LEU A 59 2.43 12.17 2.66
C LEU A 59 3.21 12.43 1.37
N GLY A 60 2.54 12.36 0.21
CA GLY A 60 3.16 12.57 -1.09
C GLY A 60 3.96 11.37 -1.61
N VAL A 61 3.77 10.22 -1.03
CA VAL A 61 4.38 8.96 -1.46
C VAL A 61 3.33 8.15 -2.23
N GLY A 62 3.63 7.79 -3.46
CA GLY A 62 2.72 7.03 -4.32
C GLY A 62 2.99 7.30 -5.79
N CYS A 63 2.72 6.32 -6.65
CA CYS A 63 3.02 6.35 -8.08
C CYS A 63 1.75 6.39 -8.94
N GLY A 64 0.59 6.24 -8.33
CA GLY A 64 -0.70 6.20 -9.03
C GLY A 64 -1.87 6.31 -8.07
N ALA A 65 -3.07 6.05 -8.59
CA ALA A 65 -4.32 6.04 -7.84
C ALA A 65 -5.08 4.73 -8.14
N PRO A 66 -4.66 3.59 -7.57
CA PRO A 66 -5.22 2.28 -7.90
C PRO A 66 -6.73 2.21 -7.65
N THR A 67 -7.23 2.90 -6.64
CA THR A 67 -8.67 2.96 -6.34
C THR A 67 -9.49 3.65 -7.43
N SER A 68 -8.88 4.44 -8.33
CA SER A 68 -9.59 5.11 -9.43
C SER A 68 -10.00 4.15 -10.55
N PHE A 69 -9.23 3.07 -10.78
CA PHE A 69 -9.49 2.07 -11.83
C PHE A 69 -9.86 0.69 -11.28
N ALA A 70 -9.85 0.50 -9.97
CA ALA A 70 -10.21 -0.78 -9.34
C ALA A 70 -11.72 -1.13 -9.47
N ASN A 71 -12.54 -0.24 -10.01
CA ASN A 71 -14.00 -0.42 -10.16
C ASN A 71 -14.67 -0.95 -8.88
N LEU A 72 -14.39 -0.26 -7.77
CA LEU A 72 -14.88 -0.61 -6.44
C LEU A 72 -16.40 -0.44 -6.36
N LYS A 73 -17.07 -1.41 -5.71
CA LYS A 73 -18.53 -1.44 -5.57
C LYS A 73 -18.96 -1.38 -4.12
N PRO A 74 -20.11 -0.77 -3.80
CA PRO A 74 -20.66 -0.78 -2.45
C PRO A 74 -20.76 -2.20 -1.87
N GLY A 75 -20.30 -2.35 -0.62
CA GLY A 75 -20.33 -3.62 0.11
C GLY A 75 -19.18 -4.58 -0.22
N GLU A 76 -18.22 -4.22 -1.07
CA GLU A 76 -17.00 -5.02 -1.29
C GLU A 76 -16.03 -4.89 -0.11
N SER A 77 -15.19 -5.93 0.03
CA SER A 77 -14.04 -5.97 0.94
C SER A 77 -12.77 -5.71 0.15
N VAL A 78 -12.04 -4.65 0.50
CA VAL A 78 -10.81 -4.21 -0.17
C VAL A 78 -9.62 -4.37 0.77
N LEU A 79 -8.52 -4.89 0.26
CA LEU A 79 -7.21 -4.95 0.93
C LEU A 79 -6.25 -4.01 0.20
N ASP A 80 -5.60 -3.13 0.94
CA ASP A 80 -4.53 -2.25 0.46
C ASP A 80 -3.18 -2.75 0.97
N LEU A 81 -2.28 -3.08 0.04
CA LEU A 81 -0.94 -3.59 0.31
C LEU A 81 0.04 -2.42 0.47
N GLY A 82 0.74 -2.35 1.60
CA GLY A 82 1.65 -1.24 1.91
C GLY A 82 0.89 0.07 2.05
N CYS A 83 -0.17 0.07 2.85
CA CYS A 83 -1.15 1.15 2.92
C CYS A 83 -0.59 2.48 3.45
N GLY A 84 0.62 2.51 4.02
CA GLY A 84 1.21 3.68 4.62
C GLY A 84 0.27 4.37 5.62
N ALA A 85 0.08 5.68 5.47
CA ALA A 85 -0.83 6.47 6.31
C ALA A 85 -2.32 6.35 5.88
N GLY A 86 -2.66 5.42 4.98
CA GLY A 86 -4.03 4.99 4.71
C GLY A 86 -4.75 5.71 3.55
N VAL A 87 -4.04 6.38 2.65
CA VAL A 87 -4.66 7.14 1.53
C VAL A 87 -5.65 6.26 0.74
N ASP A 88 -5.16 5.16 0.17
CA ASP A 88 -5.99 4.30 -0.67
C ASP A 88 -7.02 3.51 0.15
N VAL A 89 -6.75 3.19 1.42
CA VAL A 89 -7.73 2.61 2.35
C VAL A 89 -8.93 3.54 2.54
N PHE A 90 -8.71 4.84 2.80
CA PHE A 90 -9.81 5.79 3.00
C PHE A 90 -10.59 6.05 1.71
N LEU A 91 -9.90 6.13 0.57
CA LEU A 91 -10.55 6.26 -0.73
C LEU A 91 -11.37 5.01 -1.08
N ALA A 92 -10.84 3.81 -0.79
CA ALA A 92 -11.58 2.56 -0.93
C ALA A 92 -12.80 2.55 0.00
N ALA A 93 -12.62 2.88 1.28
CA ALA A 93 -13.71 2.94 2.27
C ALA A 93 -14.88 3.82 1.79
N ARG A 94 -14.59 5.00 1.24
CA ARG A 94 -15.60 5.89 0.66
C ARG A 94 -16.37 5.23 -0.49
N LYS A 95 -15.66 4.50 -1.37
CA LYS A 95 -16.24 3.88 -2.58
C LYS A 95 -17.01 2.59 -2.27
N VAL A 96 -16.57 1.81 -1.27
CA VAL A 96 -17.23 0.55 -0.90
C VAL A 96 -18.28 0.73 0.21
N ARG A 97 -18.51 1.95 0.67
CA ARG A 97 -19.52 2.24 1.66
C ARG A 97 -20.83 1.53 1.31
N GLY A 98 -21.24 0.63 2.18
CA GLY A 98 -22.40 -0.21 1.93
C GLY A 98 -23.70 0.52 2.19
N THR A 99 -24.76 0.06 1.55
CA THR A 99 -26.12 0.50 1.69
C THR A 99 -27.03 -0.69 2.01
N ASN A 100 -28.24 -0.44 2.52
CA ASN A 100 -29.24 -1.47 2.74
C ASN A 100 -28.78 -2.62 3.68
N GLY A 101 -28.02 -2.29 4.74
CA GLY A 101 -27.57 -3.25 5.76
C GLY A 101 -26.31 -4.05 5.39
N ARG A 102 -25.81 -3.98 4.17
CA ARG A 102 -24.51 -4.57 3.80
C ARG A 102 -23.41 -3.55 4.03
N ARG A 103 -22.44 -3.87 4.89
CA ARG A 103 -21.27 -3.02 5.15
C ARG A 103 -20.16 -3.36 4.16
N GLY A 104 -19.46 -2.32 3.68
CA GLY A 104 -18.19 -2.49 3.00
C GLY A 104 -17.05 -2.73 4.00
N ARG A 105 -15.88 -3.14 3.53
CA ARG A 105 -14.67 -3.27 4.35
C ARG A 105 -13.46 -2.72 3.59
N ALA A 106 -12.63 -1.95 4.29
CA ALA A 106 -11.34 -1.49 3.79
C ALA A 106 -10.27 -1.84 4.82
N LEU A 107 -9.34 -2.72 4.44
CA LEU A 107 -8.26 -3.22 5.27
C LEU A 107 -6.93 -2.75 4.69
N GLY A 108 -6.10 -2.10 5.49
CA GLY A 108 -4.72 -1.74 5.13
C GLY A 108 -3.71 -2.62 5.87
N VAL A 109 -2.68 -3.07 5.17
CA VAL A 109 -1.53 -3.75 5.74
C VAL A 109 -0.27 -2.96 5.45
N ASP A 110 0.56 -2.73 6.47
CA ASP A 110 1.87 -2.07 6.33
C ASP A 110 2.85 -2.65 7.36
N MET A 111 4.13 -2.70 7.02
CA MET A 111 5.17 -3.18 7.93
C MET A 111 5.68 -2.10 8.90
N THR A 112 5.27 -0.83 8.73
CA THR A 112 5.76 0.32 9.47
C THR A 112 4.72 0.78 10.49
N SER A 113 4.95 0.52 11.78
CA SER A 113 4.01 0.88 12.85
C SER A 113 3.70 2.37 12.88
N ALA A 114 4.69 3.24 12.67
CA ALA A 114 4.51 4.69 12.65
C ALA A 114 3.55 5.15 11.52
N MET A 115 3.53 4.48 10.37
CA MET A 115 2.57 4.72 9.32
C MET A 115 1.16 4.35 9.76
N LEU A 116 1.00 3.16 10.35
CA LEU A 116 -0.30 2.68 10.84
C LEU A 116 -0.85 3.54 11.98
N ASP A 117 0.01 4.09 12.84
CA ASP A 117 -0.42 4.98 13.91
C ASP A 117 -1.01 6.28 13.34
N ARG A 118 -0.43 6.83 12.27
CA ARG A 118 -1.02 7.97 11.54
C ARG A 118 -2.34 7.58 10.88
N ALA A 119 -2.39 6.44 10.21
CA ALA A 119 -3.61 5.95 9.58
C ALA A 119 -4.75 5.77 10.60
N ARG A 120 -4.46 5.15 11.75
CA ARG A 120 -5.43 4.98 12.84
C ARG A 120 -5.85 6.31 13.48
N ALA A 121 -4.92 7.26 13.66
CA ALA A 121 -5.24 8.60 14.14
C ALA A 121 -6.21 9.30 13.18
N ARG A 122 -5.93 9.27 11.89
CA ARG A 122 -6.80 9.85 10.87
C ARG A 122 -8.18 9.17 10.81
N ALA A 123 -8.24 7.84 10.93
CA ALA A 123 -9.51 7.11 10.94
C ALA A 123 -10.46 7.55 12.06
N ARG A 124 -9.92 7.92 13.24
CA ARG A 124 -10.71 8.43 14.37
C ARG A 124 -11.32 9.80 14.12
N GLU A 125 -10.75 10.59 13.23
CA GLU A 125 -11.23 11.93 12.85
C GLU A 125 -12.28 11.88 11.74
N MET A 126 -12.44 10.72 11.07
CA MET A 126 -13.31 10.58 9.90
C MET A 126 -14.65 9.95 10.25
N THR A 127 -15.70 10.38 9.57
CA THR A 127 -17.00 9.70 9.61
C THR A 127 -17.01 8.58 8.56
N LEU A 128 -16.92 7.33 9.02
CA LEU A 128 -16.79 6.13 8.19
C LEU A 128 -18.03 5.22 8.34
N ASP A 129 -19.22 5.80 8.26
CA ASP A 129 -20.48 5.05 8.36
C ASP A 129 -20.65 4.07 7.18
N GLY A 130 -21.18 2.88 7.46
CA GLY A 130 -21.49 1.87 6.44
C GLY A 130 -20.27 1.14 5.88
N VAL A 131 -19.07 1.34 6.48
CA VAL A 131 -17.84 0.63 6.13
C VAL A 131 -17.03 0.31 7.38
N ASP A 132 -16.38 -0.84 7.39
CA ASP A 132 -15.43 -1.24 8.43
C ASP A 132 -14.01 -0.96 7.93
N VAL A 133 -13.27 -0.13 8.68
CA VAL A 133 -11.89 0.24 8.35
C VAL A 133 -10.96 -0.35 9.39
N GLU A 134 -9.94 -1.06 8.92
CA GLU A 134 -8.97 -1.77 9.77
C GLU A 134 -7.55 -1.58 9.26
N PHE A 135 -6.57 -1.53 10.18
CA PHE A 135 -5.14 -1.44 9.86
C PHE A 135 -4.37 -2.50 10.63
N ARG A 136 -3.63 -3.34 9.91
CA ARG A 136 -2.82 -4.44 10.46
C ARG A 136 -1.35 -4.25 10.17
N LEU A 137 -0.52 -4.50 11.19
CA LEU A 137 0.92 -4.59 11.02
C LEU A 137 1.25 -5.95 10.39
N GLY A 138 2.03 -5.92 9.31
CA GLY A 138 2.44 -7.16 8.64
C GLY A 138 3.28 -6.89 7.40
N GLU A 139 3.95 -7.93 6.94
CA GLU A 139 4.73 -7.95 5.71
C GLU A 139 3.90 -8.50 4.55
N LEU A 140 4.19 -8.05 3.33
CA LEU A 140 3.41 -8.43 2.15
C LEU A 140 3.68 -9.87 1.73
N GLU A 141 4.85 -10.40 2.07
CA GLU A 141 5.24 -11.79 1.84
C GLU A 141 4.55 -12.79 2.80
N SER A 142 3.91 -12.28 3.89
CA SER A 142 3.15 -13.06 4.86
C SER A 142 2.01 -12.23 5.42
N LEU A 143 0.96 -12.05 4.64
CA LEU A 143 -0.15 -11.16 4.98
C LEU A 143 -0.96 -11.67 6.19
N PRO A 144 -1.19 -10.83 7.21
CA PRO A 144 -2.05 -11.17 8.36
C PRO A 144 -3.54 -11.08 7.95
N VAL A 145 -3.90 -11.77 6.86
CA VAL A 145 -5.23 -11.74 6.24
C VAL A 145 -5.64 -13.18 5.89
N GLU A 146 -6.89 -13.51 6.14
CA GLU A 146 -7.45 -14.82 5.86
C GLU A 146 -7.52 -15.09 4.34
N SER A 147 -7.38 -16.36 3.96
CA SER A 147 -7.54 -16.80 2.57
C SER A 147 -8.95 -16.52 2.08
N SER A 148 -9.09 -16.14 0.81
CA SER A 148 -10.38 -15.92 0.15
C SER A 148 -11.32 -14.98 0.94
N SER A 149 -10.77 -13.91 1.54
CA SER A 149 -11.50 -13.01 2.45
C SER A 149 -11.81 -11.64 1.86
N VAL A 150 -11.18 -11.27 0.74
CA VAL A 150 -11.36 -9.95 0.12
C VAL A 150 -11.78 -10.06 -1.35
N ASP A 151 -12.55 -9.09 -1.81
CA ASP A 151 -13.03 -9.01 -3.20
C ASP A 151 -12.02 -8.31 -4.11
N VAL A 152 -11.27 -7.37 -3.54
CA VAL A 152 -10.30 -6.54 -4.28
C VAL A 152 -9.03 -6.39 -3.48
N VAL A 153 -7.90 -6.49 -4.15
CA VAL A 153 -6.60 -6.07 -3.62
C VAL A 153 -6.12 -4.87 -4.43
N VAL A 154 -5.71 -3.82 -3.76
CA VAL A 154 -5.05 -2.65 -4.35
C VAL A 154 -3.61 -2.55 -3.85
N SER A 155 -2.73 -1.95 -4.65
CA SER A 155 -1.34 -1.71 -4.28
C SER A 155 -0.83 -0.46 -4.96
N ASN A 156 -0.12 0.40 -4.23
CA ASN A 156 0.41 1.66 -4.74
C ASN A 156 1.88 1.82 -4.36
N CYS A 157 2.79 1.62 -5.35
CA CYS A 157 4.23 1.87 -5.22
C CYS A 157 4.93 1.07 -4.09
N VAL A 158 4.52 -0.17 -3.83
CA VAL A 158 5.07 -0.97 -2.74
C VAL A 158 5.63 -2.31 -3.17
N ILE A 159 5.10 -2.93 -4.24
CA ILE A 159 5.56 -4.27 -4.68
C ILE A 159 7.03 -4.21 -5.09
N ASN A 160 7.49 -3.08 -5.64
CA ASN A 160 8.90 -2.90 -5.99
C ASN A 160 9.83 -2.90 -4.78
N LEU A 161 9.33 -2.58 -3.59
CA LEU A 161 10.09 -2.56 -2.34
C LEU A 161 10.20 -3.95 -1.68
N CYS A 162 9.36 -4.91 -2.10
CA CYS A 162 9.39 -6.27 -1.57
C CYS A 162 10.67 -6.99 -1.99
N SER A 163 11.28 -7.71 -1.07
CA SER A 163 12.42 -8.58 -1.34
C SER A 163 11.99 -9.81 -2.15
N ASP A 164 10.89 -10.46 -1.79
CA ASP A 164 10.25 -11.51 -2.61
C ASP A 164 8.89 -11.04 -3.17
N LYS A 165 8.96 -10.40 -4.34
CA LYS A 165 7.75 -9.95 -5.07
C LYS A 165 6.79 -11.10 -5.42
N ARG A 166 7.33 -12.32 -5.63
CA ARG A 166 6.51 -13.49 -5.94
C ARG A 166 5.75 -13.98 -4.71
N ALA A 167 6.38 -13.95 -3.53
CA ALA A 167 5.69 -14.24 -2.28
C ALA A 167 4.57 -13.23 -2.02
N ALA A 168 4.84 -11.93 -2.15
CA ALA A 168 3.83 -10.88 -1.99
C ALA A 168 2.63 -11.08 -2.95
N LEU A 169 2.88 -11.40 -4.22
CA LEU A 169 1.81 -11.66 -5.18
C LEU A 169 1.06 -12.98 -4.89
N ARG A 170 1.73 -14.03 -4.39
CA ARG A 170 1.05 -15.27 -3.93
C ARG A 170 0.12 -14.99 -2.74
N GLU A 171 0.56 -14.18 -1.80
CA GLU A 171 -0.23 -13.78 -0.65
C GLU A 171 -1.44 -12.91 -1.05
N ALA A 172 -1.25 -11.95 -1.96
CA ALA A 172 -2.36 -11.19 -2.54
C ALA A 172 -3.40 -12.11 -3.21
N PHE A 173 -2.93 -13.09 -3.99
CA PHE A 173 -3.80 -14.09 -4.62
C PHE A 173 -4.51 -14.97 -3.60
N ARG A 174 -3.81 -15.41 -2.53
CA ARG A 174 -4.40 -16.20 -1.43
C ARG A 174 -5.52 -15.45 -0.72
N ALA A 175 -5.34 -14.15 -0.48
CA ALA A 175 -6.33 -13.31 0.18
C ALA A 175 -7.58 -13.05 -0.67
N LEU A 176 -7.43 -13.03 -2.01
CA LEU A 176 -8.53 -12.81 -2.95
C LEU A 176 -9.51 -13.98 -2.96
N ARG A 177 -10.80 -13.66 -2.96
CA ARG A 177 -11.87 -14.61 -3.26
C ARG A 177 -11.82 -15.06 -4.72
N PRO A 178 -12.35 -16.25 -5.06
CA PRO A 178 -12.59 -16.59 -6.46
C PRO A 178 -13.38 -15.51 -7.19
N GLY A 179 -12.87 -15.06 -8.34
CA GLY A 179 -13.44 -13.94 -9.09
C GLY A 179 -13.07 -12.53 -8.57
N GLY A 180 -12.27 -12.44 -7.51
CA GLY A 180 -11.69 -11.18 -7.04
C GLY A 180 -10.66 -10.61 -8.03
N ARG A 181 -10.24 -9.36 -7.79
CA ARG A 181 -9.32 -8.65 -8.70
C ARG A 181 -8.18 -7.94 -7.97
N LEU A 182 -7.02 -7.90 -8.59
CA LEU A 182 -5.83 -7.16 -8.16
C LEU A 182 -5.63 -5.92 -9.04
N CYS A 183 -5.42 -4.76 -8.43
CA CYS A 183 -5.17 -3.48 -9.10
C CYS A 183 -3.89 -2.86 -8.54
N VAL A 184 -2.88 -2.73 -9.38
CA VAL A 184 -1.54 -2.25 -9.00
C VAL A 184 -1.19 -0.99 -9.75
N ALA A 185 -0.69 0.01 -9.04
CA ALA A 185 0.01 1.16 -9.58
C ALA A 185 1.45 1.12 -9.06
N ASP A 186 2.42 0.93 -9.95
CA ASP A 186 3.83 0.84 -9.57
C ASP A 186 4.74 1.31 -10.70
N VAL A 187 5.98 1.66 -10.38
CA VAL A 187 6.99 2.07 -11.35
C VAL A 187 7.58 0.82 -12.02
N VAL A 188 7.64 0.82 -13.34
CA VAL A 188 8.23 -0.28 -14.10
C VAL A 188 9.33 0.21 -15.04
N SER A 189 10.44 -0.54 -15.13
CA SER A 189 11.45 -0.33 -16.15
C SER A 189 10.96 -0.91 -17.48
N ARG A 190 11.07 -0.14 -18.57
CA ARG A 190 10.69 -0.60 -19.91
C ARG A 190 11.81 -1.47 -20.55
N GLY A 191 12.24 -2.52 -19.85
CA GLY A 191 13.29 -3.44 -20.35
C GLY A 191 14.70 -2.84 -20.39
N LYS A 192 14.93 -1.66 -19.81
CA LYS A 192 16.27 -1.10 -19.63
C LYS A 192 16.79 -1.46 -18.24
N GLU A 193 18.05 -1.85 -18.17
CA GLU A 193 18.72 -1.99 -16.87
C GLU A 193 18.75 -0.66 -16.13
N LEU A 194 18.51 -0.72 -14.82
CA LEU A 194 18.68 0.45 -13.96
C LEU A 194 20.17 0.87 -13.96
N PRO A 195 20.47 2.18 -14.06
CA PRO A 195 21.82 2.68 -13.85
C PRO A 195 22.37 2.19 -12.49
N PRO A 196 23.69 1.88 -12.40
CA PRO A 196 24.28 1.39 -11.14
C PRO A 196 24.01 2.28 -9.93
N ALA A 197 23.95 3.59 -10.11
CA ALA A 197 23.64 4.57 -9.07
C ALA A 197 22.22 4.42 -8.49
N LEU A 198 21.29 3.76 -9.18
CA LEU A 198 19.93 3.49 -8.73
C LEU A 198 19.74 2.04 -8.23
N LYS A 199 20.81 1.24 -8.23
CA LYS A 199 20.81 -0.14 -7.70
C LYS A 199 21.29 -0.17 -6.23
N THR A 200 21.04 0.88 -5.45
CA THR A 200 21.39 0.93 -4.02
C THR A 200 20.14 0.77 -3.18
N ASN A 201 20.33 0.26 -1.97
CA ASN A 201 19.21 0.08 -1.01
C ASN A 201 18.55 1.42 -0.63
N GLU A 202 19.31 2.52 -0.58
CA GLU A 202 18.80 3.87 -0.34
C GLU A 202 17.94 4.37 -1.51
N ALA A 203 18.35 4.11 -2.75
CA ALA A 203 17.56 4.46 -3.92
C ALA A 203 16.28 3.62 -4.05
N LEU A 204 16.27 2.39 -3.52
CA LEU A 204 15.07 1.56 -3.47
C LEU A 204 14.06 2.06 -2.43
N ALA A 205 14.50 2.76 -1.40
CA ALA A 205 13.62 3.31 -0.35
C ALA A 205 13.04 4.69 -0.71
N CYS A 206 13.42 5.24 -1.85
CA CYS A 206 12.91 6.47 -2.45
C CYS A 206 12.03 6.19 -3.67
#